data_f4a45a047eba764f3662afa94c37cef4
#
_entry.id   f4a45a047eba764f3662afa94c37cef4
#
_cell.length_a   1.000
_cell.length_b   1.000
_cell.length_c   1.000
_cell.angle_alpha   90.00
_cell.angle_beta   90.00
_cell.angle_gamma   90.00
#
_symmetry.space_group_name_H-M   'P 1'
#
loop_
_entity.id
_entity.type
_entity.pdbx_description
1 polymer ?
#
loop_
_entity_poly.entity_id
_entity_poly.type
_entity_poly.pdbx_seq_one_letter_code
_entity_poly.pdbx_strand_id
1 'polypeptide(L)'
;MDIAFCYESVLPKRGGCETYIASLVRRLALDGHQIHLYASRWDASALPTSVIFHQVDLPWSPRFMRPWSFGSACLKALKGQDHDVSVGFDKTWGLDVLYPQGGLFAATAEHNLLKYKNPTIRKVVKFFKTFDLSHQSFLMLERLQYLGMKKSIVIGISEMVRDHFQKYYQISANDLRLVRIAMDPNRFQETDRLKRRIEWRQQWNIDPSDCLALFVGMNYRLKGLEPLLHAMKLLPEKSP
;
A
#
# COMPACT_ATOMS: atom_id res chain seq x y z
N MET A 1 5.68 24.45 4.32
CA MET A 1 6.61 23.40 4.78
C MET A 1 7.21 22.72 3.58
N ASP A 2 8.49 22.32 3.68
CA ASP A 2 9.20 21.51 2.69
C ASP A 2 9.09 20.04 3.10
N ILE A 3 8.35 19.26 2.32
CA ILE A 3 8.00 17.89 2.64
C ILE A 3 8.69 16.93 1.67
N ALA A 4 9.53 16.03 2.20
CA ALA A 4 10.15 14.97 1.41
C ALA A 4 9.29 13.72 1.41
N PHE A 5 8.80 13.29 0.25
CA PHE A 5 8.12 12.01 0.06
C PHE A 5 9.06 10.97 -0.55
N CYS A 6 9.15 9.81 0.08
CA CYS A 6 10.04 8.72 -0.30
C CYS A 6 9.24 7.48 -0.67
N TYR A 7 9.18 7.18 -1.98
CA TYR A 7 8.52 5.98 -2.50
C TYR A 7 9.18 5.51 -3.81
N GLU A 8 9.42 4.21 -3.95
CA GLU A 8 10.18 3.65 -5.07
C GLU A 8 9.60 3.98 -6.44
N SER A 9 8.26 3.95 -6.58
CA SER A 9 7.60 4.12 -7.88
C SER A 9 6.25 4.80 -7.73
N VAL A 10 6.07 6.00 -8.27
CA VAL A 10 4.79 6.75 -8.26
C VAL A 10 4.19 6.76 -9.66
N LEU A 11 3.53 5.66 -10.02
CA LEU A 11 2.87 5.43 -11.29
C LEU A 11 1.38 5.14 -11.05
N PRO A 12 0.49 6.14 -10.97
CA PRO A 12 -0.90 5.98 -10.50
C PRO A 12 -1.73 4.93 -11.25
N LYS A 13 -1.39 4.64 -12.51
CA LYS A 13 -2.05 3.59 -13.31
C LYS A 13 -1.73 2.16 -12.85
N ARG A 14 -0.74 1.98 -11.96
CA ARG A 14 -0.28 0.65 -11.52
C ARG A 14 -0.98 0.11 -10.29
N GLY A 15 -1.44 0.98 -9.38
CA GLY A 15 -2.05 0.49 -8.16
C GLY A 15 -2.65 1.58 -7.28
N GLY A 16 -3.33 1.12 -6.21
CA GLY A 16 -4.01 2.01 -5.28
C GLY A 16 -3.05 2.84 -4.44
N CYS A 17 -1.89 2.30 -4.07
CA CYS A 17 -0.88 3.01 -3.29
C CYS A 17 -0.33 4.20 -4.07
N GLU A 18 0.09 4.00 -5.31
CA GLU A 18 0.62 5.05 -6.18
C GLU A 18 -0.44 6.13 -6.47
N THR A 19 -1.69 5.71 -6.69
CA THR A 19 -2.82 6.64 -6.87
C THR A 19 -3.05 7.48 -5.62
N TYR A 20 -2.99 6.85 -4.43
CA TYR A 20 -3.14 7.55 -3.16
C TYR A 20 -2.01 8.56 -2.93
N ILE A 21 -0.75 8.16 -3.13
CA ILE A 21 0.41 9.06 -2.96
C ILE A 21 0.30 10.25 -3.90
N ALA A 22 -0.04 10.04 -5.17
CA ALA A 22 -0.23 11.14 -6.13
C ALA A 22 -1.36 12.09 -5.72
N SER A 23 -2.45 11.56 -5.16
CA SER A 23 -3.56 12.37 -4.64
C SER A 23 -3.15 13.17 -3.40
N LEU A 24 -2.40 12.56 -2.49
CA LEU A 24 -1.88 13.21 -1.28
C LEU A 24 -0.89 14.34 -1.64
N VAL A 25 0.05 14.06 -2.54
CA VAL A 25 1.01 15.06 -3.06
C VAL A 25 0.27 16.24 -3.68
N ARG A 26 -0.75 15.97 -4.53
CA ARG A 26 -1.56 17.04 -5.13
C ARG A 26 -2.26 17.88 -4.08
N ARG A 27 -2.86 17.26 -3.08
CA ARG A 27 -3.58 17.96 -2.02
C ARG A 27 -2.65 18.86 -1.23
N LEU A 28 -1.53 18.35 -0.77
CA LEU A 28 -0.56 19.13 0.02
C LEU A 28 0.08 20.26 -0.79
N ALA A 29 0.33 20.05 -2.07
CA ALA A 29 0.79 21.12 -2.95
C ALA A 29 -0.26 22.25 -3.11
N LEU A 30 -1.56 21.89 -3.20
CA LEU A 30 -2.66 22.87 -3.22
C LEU A 30 -2.81 23.61 -1.88
N ASP A 31 -2.47 22.96 -0.78
CA ASP A 31 -2.47 23.58 0.56
C ASP A 31 -1.20 24.45 0.80
N GLY A 32 -0.36 24.65 -0.23
CA GLY A 32 0.78 25.56 -0.21
C GLY A 32 2.08 24.95 0.33
N HIS A 33 2.17 23.63 0.43
CA HIS A 33 3.42 22.94 0.80
C HIS A 33 4.32 22.73 -0.42
N GLN A 34 5.63 22.86 -0.23
CA GLN A 34 6.63 22.47 -1.22
C GLN A 34 6.87 20.96 -1.10
N ILE A 35 6.67 20.23 -2.18
CA ILE A 35 6.81 18.77 -2.18
C ILE A 35 8.07 18.37 -2.95
N HIS A 36 8.91 17.59 -2.28
CA HIS A 36 10.08 16.93 -2.82
C HIS A 36 9.82 15.43 -2.93
N LEU A 37 9.80 14.89 -4.15
CA LEU A 37 9.53 13.47 -4.38
C LEU A 37 10.84 12.73 -4.68
N TYR A 38 11.26 11.87 -3.76
CA TYR A 38 12.38 10.95 -3.90
C TYR A 38 11.88 9.61 -4.42
N ALA A 39 12.10 9.33 -5.69
CA ALA A 39 11.62 8.13 -6.34
C ALA A 39 12.59 7.62 -7.42
N SER A 40 12.51 6.33 -7.75
CA SER A 40 13.24 5.79 -8.89
C SER A 40 12.44 5.89 -10.20
N ARG A 41 11.11 5.99 -10.10
CA ARG A 41 10.22 6.13 -11.25
C ARG A 41 8.97 6.91 -10.86
N TRP A 42 8.50 7.78 -11.74
CA TRP A 42 7.25 8.52 -11.57
C TRP A 42 6.61 8.87 -12.90
N ASP A 43 5.33 9.19 -12.85
CA ASP A 43 4.59 9.77 -13.96
C ASP A 43 4.39 11.27 -13.68
N ALA A 44 5.23 12.11 -14.30
CA ALA A 44 5.18 13.56 -14.10
C ALA A 44 3.84 14.16 -14.55
N SER A 45 3.15 13.56 -15.52
CA SER A 45 1.85 14.04 -16.01
C SER A 45 0.72 13.85 -14.98
N ALA A 46 0.92 12.93 -14.03
CA ALA A 46 -0.04 12.62 -12.98
C ALA A 46 0.19 13.43 -11.69
N LEU A 47 1.22 14.27 -11.64
CA LEU A 47 1.64 15.03 -10.46
C LEU A 47 1.61 16.54 -10.75
N PRO A 48 1.47 17.41 -9.73
CA PRO A 48 1.57 18.86 -9.91
C PRO A 48 2.94 19.29 -10.45
N THR A 49 2.96 20.32 -11.28
CA THR A 49 4.21 20.89 -11.84
C THR A 49 5.10 21.53 -10.78
N SER A 50 4.56 21.87 -9.61
CA SER A 50 5.28 22.41 -8.47
C SER A 50 6.09 21.38 -7.69
N VAL A 51 5.96 20.07 -7.99
CA VAL A 51 6.72 19.01 -7.31
C VAL A 51 8.15 19.02 -7.80
N ILE A 52 9.10 19.02 -6.85
CA ILE A 52 10.53 18.88 -7.13
C ILE A 52 10.87 17.39 -7.09
N PHE A 53 11.35 16.87 -8.21
CA PHE A 53 11.69 15.46 -8.36
C PHE A 53 13.16 15.21 -8.08
N HIS A 54 13.44 14.21 -7.24
CA HIS A 54 14.77 13.71 -6.94
C HIS A 54 14.89 12.26 -7.39
N GLN A 55 15.71 12.04 -8.41
CA GLN A 55 15.98 10.70 -8.92
C GLN A 55 16.76 9.88 -7.89
N VAL A 56 16.20 8.74 -7.49
CA VAL A 56 16.87 7.76 -6.64
C VAL A 56 17.29 6.58 -7.50
N ASP A 57 18.57 6.50 -7.82
CA ASP A 57 19.13 5.43 -8.62
C ASP A 57 19.26 4.15 -7.79
N LEU A 58 18.74 3.06 -8.34
CA LEU A 58 18.78 1.76 -7.69
C LEU A 58 19.91 0.93 -8.29
N PRO A 59 20.93 0.56 -7.49
CA PRO A 59 21.94 -0.37 -7.96
C PRO A 59 21.31 -1.73 -8.23
N TRP A 60 21.88 -2.46 -9.19
CA TRP A 60 21.50 -3.86 -9.36
C TRP A 60 21.69 -4.63 -8.05
N SER A 61 20.68 -5.38 -7.64
CA SER A 61 20.72 -6.15 -6.41
C SER A 61 19.95 -7.47 -6.54
N PRO A 62 20.39 -8.55 -5.87
CA PRO A 62 19.66 -9.80 -5.80
C PRO A 62 18.25 -9.58 -5.25
N ARG A 63 17.30 -10.44 -5.65
CA ARG A 63 15.88 -10.31 -5.30
C ARG A 63 15.61 -10.11 -3.80
N PHE A 64 16.35 -10.80 -2.95
CA PHE A 64 16.17 -10.72 -1.49
C PHE A 64 16.75 -9.42 -0.89
N MET A 65 17.69 -8.75 -1.56
CA MET A 65 18.24 -7.46 -1.14
C MET A 65 17.53 -6.26 -1.77
N ARG A 66 16.75 -6.49 -2.81
CA ARG A 66 16.06 -5.42 -3.53
C ARG A 66 15.19 -4.51 -2.65
N PRO A 67 14.48 -5.01 -1.59
CA PRO A 67 13.74 -4.16 -0.67
C PRO A 67 14.61 -3.14 0.07
N TRP A 68 15.90 -3.49 0.32
CA TRP A 68 16.86 -2.62 1.01
C TRP A 68 17.45 -1.54 0.12
N SER A 69 17.55 -1.81 -1.18
CA SER A 69 18.23 -0.92 -2.13
C SER A 69 17.59 0.45 -2.18
N PHE A 70 16.25 0.52 -2.26
CA PHE A 70 15.55 1.80 -2.33
C PHE A 70 15.71 2.59 -1.03
N GLY A 71 15.43 1.99 0.13
CA GLY A 71 15.52 2.69 1.41
C GLY A 71 16.93 3.23 1.69
N SER A 72 17.97 2.43 1.40
CA SER A 72 19.36 2.87 1.55
C SER A 72 19.73 4.02 0.60
N ALA A 73 19.34 3.90 -0.68
CA ALA A 73 19.59 4.93 -1.68
C ALA A 73 18.83 6.24 -1.37
N CYS A 74 17.58 6.10 -0.90
CA CYS A 74 16.76 7.23 -0.49
C CYS A 74 17.36 7.97 0.71
N LEU A 75 17.78 7.25 1.77
CA LEU A 75 18.47 7.87 2.90
C LEU A 75 19.77 8.59 2.50
N LYS A 76 20.51 8.02 1.55
CA LYS A 76 21.72 8.66 1.01
C LYS A 76 21.37 9.96 0.26
N ALA A 77 20.29 9.94 -0.54
CA ALA A 77 19.83 11.11 -1.29
C ALA A 77 19.31 12.24 -0.37
N LEU A 78 18.69 11.87 0.77
CA LEU A 78 18.21 12.83 1.77
C LEU A 78 19.34 13.43 2.62
N LYS A 79 20.51 12.80 2.66
CA LYS A 79 21.61 13.25 3.50
C LYS A 79 22.11 14.64 3.06
N GLY A 80 22.07 15.60 3.98
CA GLY A 80 22.48 16.99 3.71
C GLY A 80 21.40 17.83 3.03
N GLN A 81 20.19 17.28 2.86
CA GLN A 81 19.02 18.06 2.46
C GLN A 81 18.27 18.51 3.71
N ASP A 82 17.79 19.74 3.69
CA ASP A 82 17.02 20.34 4.78
C ASP A 82 15.53 20.35 4.40
N HIS A 83 14.78 19.44 5.02
CA HIS A 83 13.33 19.32 4.85
C HIS A 83 12.66 19.41 6.22
N ASP A 84 11.53 20.11 6.30
CA ASP A 84 10.76 20.21 7.53
C ASP A 84 10.27 18.84 8.03
N VAL A 85 9.91 17.93 7.10
CA VAL A 85 9.48 16.57 7.40
C VAL A 85 9.75 15.61 6.26
N SER A 86 10.18 14.41 6.60
CA SER A 86 10.37 13.29 5.67
C SER A 86 9.32 12.20 5.89
N VAL A 87 8.63 11.79 4.82
CA VAL A 87 7.57 10.79 4.83
C VAL A 87 7.96 9.60 3.96
N GLY A 88 8.02 8.43 4.55
CA GLY A 88 8.35 7.20 3.84
C GLY A 88 7.15 6.27 3.69
N PHE A 89 6.95 5.78 2.47
CA PHE A 89 5.94 4.76 2.17
C PHE A 89 6.63 3.44 1.93
N ASP A 90 6.19 2.39 2.57
CA ASP A 90 6.76 1.04 2.47
C ASP A 90 8.30 1.01 2.39
N LYS A 91 8.94 -0.05 2.76
CA LYS A 91 10.39 -0.32 2.57
C LYS A 91 11.36 0.86 2.77
N THR A 92 10.98 1.85 3.56
CA THR A 92 11.81 2.99 3.97
C THR A 92 11.96 3.00 5.48
N TRP A 93 13.04 3.59 6.01
CA TRP A 93 13.30 3.68 7.45
C TRP A 93 14.08 4.95 7.77
N GLY A 94 14.19 5.29 9.04
CA GLY A 94 14.97 6.45 9.49
C GLY A 94 14.39 7.81 9.10
N LEU A 95 13.11 7.87 8.73
CA LEU A 95 12.36 9.06 8.35
C LEU A 95 11.49 9.54 9.49
N ASP A 96 10.96 10.76 9.41
CA ASP A 96 10.13 11.33 10.49
C ASP A 96 8.76 10.64 10.58
N VAL A 97 8.20 10.32 9.44
CA VAL A 97 6.91 9.63 9.33
C VAL A 97 7.06 8.38 8.46
N LEU A 98 6.55 7.25 8.96
CA LEU A 98 6.45 6.00 8.22
C LEU A 98 4.98 5.68 7.95
N TYR A 99 4.61 5.63 6.70
CA TYR A 99 3.23 5.44 6.24
C TYR A 99 3.09 4.20 5.35
N PRO A 100 3.17 2.99 5.91
CA PRO A 100 3.06 1.75 5.13
C PRO A 100 1.64 1.54 4.62
N GLN A 101 1.49 1.44 3.31
CA GLN A 101 0.19 1.25 2.65
C GLN A 101 -0.24 -0.23 2.63
N GLY A 102 0.73 -1.14 2.69
CA GLY A 102 0.50 -2.59 2.64
C GLY A 102 0.25 -3.25 4.00
N GLY A 103 0.30 -2.51 5.11
CA GLY A 103 0.31 -3.06 6.45
C GLY A 103 1.63 -3.77 6.77
N LEU A 104 1.62 -4.68 7.77
CA LEU A 104 2.82 -5.38 8.22
C LEU A 104 3.07 -6.69 7.48
N PHE A 105 4.30 -6.89 7.04
CA PHE A 105 4.73 -8.17 6.45
C PHE A 105 4.65 -9.31 7.46
N ALA A 106 5.07 -9.10 8.72
CA ALA A 106 4.98 -10.09 9.79
C ALA A 106 3.54 -10.59 10.00
N ALA A 107 2.56 -9.68 10.07
CA ALA A 107 1.16 -10.01 10.20
C ALA A 107 0.64 -10.78 8.98
N THR A 108 0.96 -10.31 7.77
CA THR A 108 0.60 -10.98 6.52
C THR A 108 1.20 -12.38 6.43
N ALA A 109 2.46 -12.56 6.85
CA ALA A 109 3.14 -13.85 6.85
C ALA A 109 2.47 -14.84 7.81
N GLU A 110 2.04 -14.40 8.99
CA GLU A 110 1.28 -15.21 9.95
C GLU A 110 -0.10 -15.60 9.40
N HIS A 111 -0.87 -14.62 8.87
CA HIS A 111 -2.16 -14.88 8.25
C HIS A 111 -2.08 -15.85 7.07
N ASN A 112 -1.04 -15.76 6.26
CA ASN A 112 -0.83 -16.67 5.13
C ASN A 112 -0.63 -18.13 5.53
N LEU A 113 -0.30 -18.42 6.79
CA LEU A 113 -0.25 -19.79 7.30
C LEU A 113 -1.65 -20.37 7.56
N LEU A 114 -2.65 -19.52 7.80
CA LEU A 114 -4.03 -19.96 8.10
C LEU A 114 -4.71 -20.65 6.91
N LYS A 115 -4.21 -20.46 5.68
CA LYS A 115 -4.68 -21.19 4.49
C LYS A 115 -4.51 -22.71 4.61
N TYR A 116 -3.55 -23.16 5.44
CA TYR A 116 -3.38 -24.57 5.71
C TYR A 116 -4.27 -24.99 6.89
N LYS A 117 -5.32 -25.77 6.64
CA LYS A 117 -6.27 -26.21 7.67
C LYS A 117 -5.59 -27.07 8.74
N ASN A 118 -4.62 -27.90 8.34
CA ASN A 118 -3.90 -28.81 9.24
C ASN A 118 -2.82 -28.07 10.05
N PRO A 119 -2.85 -28.14 11.42
CA PRO A 119 -1.86 -27.46 12.27
C PRO A 119 -0.42 -27.97 12.08
N THR A 120 -0.26 -29.25 11.79
CA THR A 120 1.06 -29.87 11.55
C THR A 120 1.69 -29.29 10.28
N ILE A 121 0.92 -29.19 9.21
CA ILE A 121 1.38 -28.58 7.96
C ILE A 121 1.76 -27.10 8.18
N ARG A 122 1.01 -26.36 9.00
CA ARG A 122 1.37 -24.97 9.35
C ARG A 122 2.73 -24.90 10.02
N LYS A 123 3.01 -25.79 10.99
CA LYS A 123 4.31 -25.85 11.69
C LYS A 123 5.46 -26.16 10.74
N VAL A 124 5.26 -27.14 9.86
CA VAL A 124 6.26 -27.54 8.85
C VAL A 124 6.54 -26.38 7.89
N VAL A 125 5.49 -25.76 7.33
CA VAL A 125 5.67 -24.62 6.41
C VAL A 125 6.32 -23.43 7.13
N LYS A 126 5.93 -23.15 8.38
CA LYS A 126 6.56 -22.10 9.19
C LYS A 126 8.05 -22.36 9.37
N PHE A 127 8.44 -23.62 9.67
CA PHE A 127 9.82 -24.02 9.81
C PHE A 127 10.62 -23.80 8.51
N PHE A 128 10.10 -24.24 7.36
CA PHE A 128 10.80 -24.03 6.08
C PHE A 128 10.92 -22.55 5.71
N LYS A 129 9.97 -21.69 6.11
CA LYS A 129 10.08 -20.24 5.91
C LYS A 129 11.22 -19.59 6.68
N THR A 130 11.75 -20.21 7.74
CA THR A 130 12.93 -19.69 8.43
C THR A 130 14.19 -19.75 7.57
N PHE A 131 14.22 -20.61 6.56
CA PHE A 131 15.33 -20.75 5.60
C PHE A 131 15.11 -19.94 4.29
N ASP A 132 13.95 -19.34 4.13
CA ASP A 132 13.68 -18.47 2.97
C ASP A 132 14.35 -17.11 3.16
N LEU A 133 15.46 -16.89 2.44
CA LEU A 133 16.24 -15.65 2.51
C LEU A 133 15.39 -14.40 2.21
N SER A 134 14.46 -14.49 1.26
CA SER A 134 13.58 -13.37 0.96
C SER A 134 12.64 -13.06 2.12
N HIS A 135 12.07 -14.11 2.73
CA HIS A 135 11.21 -13.97 3.91
C HIS A 135 11.95 -13.34 5.10
N GLN A 136 13.16 -13.82 5.39
CA GLN A 136 13.98 -13.26 6.46
C GLN A 136 14.41 -11.81 6.18
N SER A 137 14.79 -11.52 4.95
CA SER A 137 15.14 -10.17 4.51
C SER A 137 14.00 -9.17 4.75
N PHE A 138 12.77 -9.53 4.40
CA PHE A 138 11.61 -8.67 4.65
C PHE A 138 11.32 -8.48 6.15
N LEU A 139 11.42 -9.53 6.97
CA LEU A 139 11.25 -9.42 8.42
C LEU A 139 12.33 -8.53 9.06
N MET A 140 13.59 -8.66 8.62
CA MET A 140 14.69 -7.82 9.10
C MET A 140 14.48 -6.35 8.71
N LEU A 141 14.07 -6.11 7.47
CA LEU A 141 13.75 -4.76 7.00
C LEU A 141 12.64 -4.14 7.84
N GLU A 142 11.55 -4.87 8.08
CA GLU A 142 10.41 -4.40 8.86
C GLU A 142 10.80 -4.11 10.32
N ARG A 143 11.68 -4.93 10.91
CA ARG A 143 12.27 -4.63 12.23
C ARG A 143 13.09 -3.33 12.21
N LEU A 144 13.91 -3.13 11.19
CA LEU A 144 14.69 -1.88 11.05
C LEU A 144 13.78 -0.67 10.90
N GLN A 145 12.69 -0.79 10.15
CA GLN A 145 11.72 0.29 9.95
C GLN A 145 11.11 0.75 11.28
N TYR A 146 10.70 -0.17 12.13
CA TYR A 146 9.87 0.15 13.29
C TYR A 146 10.59 0.07 14.63
N LEU A 147 11.74 -0.60 14.70
CA LEU A 147 12.57 -0.72 15.91
C LEU A 147 13.96 -0.06 15.74
N GLY A 148 14.15 0.67 14.64
CA GLY A 148 15.40 1.38 14.37
C GLY A 148 15.68 2.53 15.34
N MET A 149 16.88 3.11 15.25
CA MET A 149 17.35 4.13 16.21
C MET A 149 16.56 5.43 16.15
N LYS A 150 16.07 5.84 14.98
CA LYS A 150 15.25 7.06 14.84
C LYS A 150 13.81 6.74 15.20
N LYS A 151 13.27 7.44 16.18
CA LYS A 151 11.84 7.42 16.47
C LYS A 151 11.08 8.11 15.34
N SER A 152 10.21 7.35 14.69
CA SER A 152 9.31 7.82 13.64
C SER A 152 7.87 7.83 14.14
N ILE A 153 7.07 8.76 13.65
CA ILE A 153 5.62 8.64 13.75
C ILE A 153 5.17 7.58 12.74
N VAL A 154 4.49 6.56 13.20
CA VAL A 154 3.98 5.48 12.36
C VAL A 154 2.49 5.69 12.09
N ILE A 155 2.10 5.60 10.83
CA ILE A 155 0.70 5.76 10.42
C ILE A 155 0.09 4.39 10.12
N GLY A 156 -0.93 4.02 10.90
CA GLY A 156 -1.79 2.88 10.60
C GLY A 156 -2.97 3.31 9.73
N ILE A 157 -3.21 2.60 8.64
CA ILE A 157 -4.30 2.91 7.68
C ILE A 157 -5.68 2.40 8.14
N SER A 158 -5.70 1.54 9.13
CA SER A 158 -6.92 0.99 9.76
C SER A 158 -6.64 0.60 11.20
N GLU A 159 -7.69 0.38 11.97
CA GLU A 159 -7.58 -0.10 13.36
C GLU A 159 -6.86 -1.44 13.42
N MET A 160 -7.18 -2.36 12.51
CA MET A 160 -6.49 -3.66 12.41
C MET A 160 -4.97 -3.48 12.19
N VAL A 161 -4.56 -2.57 11.31
CA VAL A 161 -3.13 -2.31 11.06
C VAL A 161 -2.49 -1.65 12.28
N ARG A 162 -3.17 -0.72 12.94
CA ARG A 162 -2.72 -0.12 14.21
C ARG A 162 -2.48 -1.20 15.28
N ASP A 163 -3.43 -2.11 15.45
CA ASP A 163 -3.33 -3.19 16.43
C ASP A 163 -2.20 -4.18 16.09
N HIS A 164 -1.93 -4.39 14.80
CA HIS A 164 -0.76 -5.15 14.36
C HIS A 164 0.54 -4.45 14.76
N PHE A 165 0.67 -3.13 14.62
CA PHE A 165 1.85 -2.40 15.08
C PHE A 165 2.10 -2.57 16.58
N GLN A 166 1.05 -2.51 17.38
CA GLN A 166 1.15 -2.75 18.83
C GLN A 166 1.53 -4.19 19.13
N LYS A 167 0.90 -5.17 18.47
CA LYS A 167 1.14 -6.61 18.69
C LYS A 167 2.57 -7.03 18.31
N TYR A 168 3.06 -6.61 17.14
CA TYR A 168 4.31 -7.12 16.59
C TYR A 168 5.54 -6.29 16.97
N TYR A 169 5.37 -4.98 17.11
CA TYR A 169 6.49 -4.05 17.31
C TYR A 169 6.36 -3.19 18.55
N GLN A 170 5.28 -3.32 19.33
CA GLN A 170 5.04 -2.59 20.59
C GLN A 170 5.21 -1.07 20.42
N ILE A 171 4.82 -0.54 19.23
CA ILE A 171 4.88 0.89 18.97
C ILE A 171 4.02 1.63 19.98
N SER A 172 4.61 2.64 20.61
CA SER A 172 3.90 3.47 21.58
C SER A 172 2.68 4.16 20.97
N ALA A 173 1.60 4.28 21.73
CA ALA A 173 0.42 5.03 21.30
C ALA A 173 0.74 6.50 20.96
N ASN A 174 1.80 7.07 21.56
CA ASN A 174 2.27 8.41 21.26
C ASN A 174 2.96 8.53 19.88
N ASP A 175 3.50 7.45 19.39
CA ASP A 175 4.22 7.39 18.11
C ASP A 175 3.36 6.77 16.98
N LEU A 176 2.14 6.31 17.29
CA LEU A 176 1.23 5.66 16.37
C LEU A 176 0.00 6.52 16.11
N ARG A 177 -0.28 6.78 14.83
CA ARG A 177 -1.46 7.56 14.40
C ARG A 177 -2.33 6.73 13.48
N LEU A 178 -3.65 6.84 13.63
CA LEU A 178 -4.62 6.25 12.73
C LEU A 178 -5.02 7.31 11.69
N VAL A 179 -4.60 7.10 10.44
CA VAL A 179 -5.02 7.94 9.31
C VAL A 179 -5.61 7.03 8.24
N ARG A 180 -6.92 7.01 8.13
CA ARG A 180 -7.62 6.21 7.12
C ARG A 180 -7.37 6.76 5.73
N ILE A 181 -7.26 5.86 4.75
CA ILE A 181 -7.12 6.25 3.35
C ILE A 181 -8.39 7.01 2.94
N ALA A 182 -8.21 8.28 2.55
CA ALA A 182 -9.29 9.09 2.01
C ALA A 182 -9.41 8.89 0.50
N MET A 183 -10.63 8.98 0.00
CA MET A 183 -10.92 9.07 -1.42
C MET A 183 -11.45 10.47 -1.75
N ASP A 184 -11.09 10.98 -2.93
CA ASP A 184 -11.68 12.20 -3.43
C ASP A 184 -13.18 11.96 -3.70
N PRO A 185 -14.09 12.66 -2.98
CA PRO A 185 -15.52 12.49 -3.15
C PRO A 185 -15.98 12.83 -4.57
N ASN A 186 -15.30 13.75 -5.26
CA ASN A 186 -15.64 14.16 -6.61
C ASN A 186 -15.35 13.06 -7.65
N ARG A 187 -14.48 12.12 -7.34
CA ARG A 187 -14.18 10.98 -8.24
C ARG A 187 -15.39 10.11 -8.55
N PHE A 188 -16.40 10.11 -7.69
CA PHE A 188 -17.61 9.28 -7.80
C PHE A 188 -18.89 10.10 -7.89
N GLN A 189 -18.78 11.43 -8.01
CA GLN A 189 -19.91 12.32 -8.30
C GLN A 189 -20.22 12.24 -9.79
N GLU A 190 -21.05 11.30 -10.16
CA GLU A 190 -21.44 11.09 -11.52
C GLU A 190 -22.89 11.56 -11.70
N THR A 191 -23.06 12.63 -12.48
CA THR A 191 -24.37 13.20 -12.80
C THR A 191 -25.20 12.28 -13.71
N ASP A 192 -24.54 11.38 -14.46
CA ASP A 192 -25.18 10.51 -15.47
C ASP A 192 -25.13 9.02 -15.12
N ARG A 193 -25.17 8.69 -13.83
CA ARG A 193 -25.06 7.30 -13.37
C ARG A 193 -26.08 6.34 -14.01
N LEU A 194 -27.32 6.79 -14.17
CA LEU A 194 -28.38 5.99 -14.80
C LEU A 194 -28.11 5.76 -16.29
N LYS A 195 -27.71 6.81 -17.01
CA LYS A 195 -27.37 6.72 -18.43
C LYS A 195 -26.23 5.73 -18.66
N ARG A 196 -25.14 5.87 -17.92
CA ARG A 196 -23.99 4.96 -18.03
C ARG A 196 -24.32 3.52 -17.63
N ARG A 197 -25.19 3.32 -16.63
CA ARG A 197 -25.66 1.99 -16.27
C ARG A 197 -26.34 1.32 -17.47
N ILE A 198 -27.21 2.03 -18.18
CA ILE A 198 -27.93 1.53 -19.36
C ILE A 198 -26.91 1.24 -20.48
N GLU A 199 -26.03 2.18 -20.81
CA GLU A 199 -25.02 2.02 -21.84
C GLU A 199 -24.11 0.79 -21.61
N TRP A 200 -23.58 0.61 -20.39
CA TRP A 200 -22.74 -0.54 -20.04
C TRP A 200 -23.51 -1.87 -20.11
N ARG A 201 -24.77 -1.90 -19.65
CA ARG A 201 -25.59 -3.11 -19.73
C ARG A 201 -25.88 -3.50 -21.18
N GLN A 202 -26.21 -2.53 -22.02
CA GLN A 202 -26.41 -2.74 -23.46
C GLN A 202 -25.12 -3.26 -24.13
N GLN A 203 -23.98 -2.62 -23.83
CA GLN A 203 -22.69 -3.03 -24.40
C GLN A 203 -22.30 -4.45 -24.04
N TRP A 204 -22.67 -4.93 -22.88
CA TRP A 204 -22.33 -6.27 -22.37
C TRP A 204 -23.48 -7.28 -22.54
N ASN A 205 -24.57 -6.91 -23.21
CA ASN A 205 -25.76 -7.75 -23.38
C ASN A 205 -26.32 -8.26 -22.03
N ILE A 206 -26.39 -7.40 -21.02
CA ILE A 206 -26.92 -7.73 -19.68
C ILE A 206 -28.34 -7.19 -19.60
N ASP A 207 -29.29 -8.07 -19.26
CA ASP A 207 -30.68 -7.66 -19.09
C ASP A 207 -30.84 -6.60 -17.98
N PRO A 208 -31.69 -5.58 -18.15
CA PRO A 208 -31.95 -4.58 -17.11
C PRO A 208 -32.39 -5.15 -15.77
N SER A 209 -33.06 -6.31 -15.76
CA SER A 209 -33.52 -7.02 -14.56
C SER A 209 -32.48 -7.93 -13.92
N ASP A 210 -31.39 -8.24 -14.64
CA ASP A 210 -30.34 -9.11 -14.09
C ASP A 210 -29.60 -8.50 -12.89
N CYS A 211 -29.26 -9.31 -11.92
CA CYS A 211 -28.35 -8.94 -10.84
C CYS A 211 -26.90 -9.14 -11.31
N LEU A 212 -26.16 -8.03 -11.44
CA LEU A 212 -24.76 -8.06 -11.86
C LEU A 212 -23.83 -8.01 -10.64
N ALA A 213 -23.10 -9.09 -10.41
CA ALA A 213 -22.01 -9.13 -9.44
C ALA A 213 -20.68 -8.81 -10.13
N LEU A 214 -20.10 -7.64 -9.85
CA LEU A 214 -18.82 -7.20 -10.40
C LEU A 214 -17.69 -7.48 -9.41
N PHE A 215 -16.68 -8.25 -9.84
CA PHE A 215 -15.45 -8.45 -9.09
C PHE A 215 -14.29 -7.68 -9.77
N VAL A 216 -13.62 -6.81 -8.99
CA VAL A 216 -12.46 -6.05 -9.46
C VAL A 216 -11.24 -6.36 -8.60
N GLY A 217 -10.17 -6.89 -9.20
CA GLY A 217 -8.94 -7.16 -8.47
C GLY A 217 -7.87 -7.84 -9.33
N MET A 218 -6.59 -7.46 -9.13
CA MET A 218 -5.47 -8.09 -9.83
C MET A 218 -5.09 -9.45 -9.22
N ASN A 219 -5.17 -9.60 -7.91
CA ASN A 219 -4.88 -10.85 -7.21
C ASN A 219 -6.20 -11.47 -6.71
N TYR A 220 -6.86 -12.22 -7.59
CA TYR A 220 -8.17 -12.81 -7.33
C TYR A 220 -8.21 -13.70 -6.07
N ARG A 221 -7.13 -14.45 -5.78
CA ARG A 221 -7.04 -15.30 -4.58
C ARG A 221 -7.01 -14.46 -3.30
N LEU A 222 -6.17 -13.42 -3.27
CA LEU A 222 -6.07 -12.51 -2.11
C LEU A 222 -7.36 -11.69 -1.92
N LYS A 223 -8.01 -11.34 -3.02
CA LYS A 223 -9.22 -10.48 -3.02
C LYS A 223 -10.52 -11.25 -2.84
N GLY A 224 -10.48 -12.58 -2.73
CA GLY A 224 -11.63 -13.39 -2.34
C GLY A 224 -12.58 -13.76 -3.48
N LEU A 225 -12.09 -13.90 -4.72
CA LEU A 225 -12.94 -14.36 -5.85
C LEU A 225 -13.53 -15.74 -5.58
N GLU A 226 -12.74 -16.68 -5.06
CA GLU A 226 -13.21 -18.04 -4.78
C GLU A 226 -14.36 -18.08 -3.74
N PRO A 227 -14.25 -17.41 -2.56
CA PRO A 227 -15.39 -17.27 -1.65
C PRO A 227 -16.61 -16.60 -2.29
N LEU A 228 -16.44 -15.60 -3.14
CA LEU A 228 -17.54 -14.96 -3.86
C LEU A 228 -18.28 -15.97 -4.76
N LEU A 229 -17.53 -16.74 -5.56
CA LEU A 229 -18.13 -17.76 -6.42
C LEU A 229 -18.85 -18.86 -5.63
N HIS A 230 -18.31 -19.26 -4.47
CA HIS A 230 -19.00 -20.19 -3.58
C HIS A 230 -20.28 -19.58 -2.99
N ALA A 231 -20.25 -18.31 -2.59
CA ALA A 231 -21.44 -17.63 -2.09
C ALA A 231 -22.53 -17.51 -3.17
N MET A 232 -22.14 -17.21 -4.42
CA MET A 232 -23.07 -17.15 -5.54
C MET A 232 -23.78 -18.48 -5.81
N LYS A 233 -23.09 -19.62 -5.62
CA LYS A 233 -23.71 -20.96 -5.75
C LYS A 233 -24.78 -21.24 -4.69
N LEU A 234 -24.78 -20.52 -3.58
CA LEU A 234 -25.76 -20.68 -2.50
C LEU A 234 -26.97 -19.77 -2.69
N LEU A 235 -26.94 -18.87 -3.67
CA LEU A 235 -28.10 -18.04 -3.98
C LEU A 235 -29.18 -18.89 -4.64
N PRO A 236 -30.47 -18.70 -4.28
CA PRO A 236 -31.59 -19.37 -4.96
C PRO A 236 -31.63 -18.94 -6.44
N GLU A 237 -32.07 -19.85 -7.33
CA GLU A 237 -32.12 -19.59 -8.79
C GLU A 237 -32.95 -18.36 -9.18
N LYS A 238 -33.78 -17.87 -8.30
CA LYS A 238 -34.58 -16.63 -8.45
C LYS A 238 -34.27 -15.64 -7.34
N SER A 239 -32.99 -15.31 -7.15
CA SER A 239 -32.64 -14.15 -6.33
C SER A 239 -32.87 -12.86 -7.12
N PRO A 240 -33.52 -11.84 -6.50
CA PRO A 240 -33.80 -10.57 -7.16
C PRO A 240 -32.52 -9.81 -7.53
#